data_536f70b37da7f0fb9bcc29564653c3b3
#
_entry.id   536f70b37da7f0fb9bcc29564653c3b3
#
_cell.length_a   1.000
_cell.length_b   1.000
_cell.length_c   1.000
_cell.angle_alpha   90.00
_cell.angle_beta   90.00
_cell.angle_gamma   90.00
#
_symmetry.space_group_name_H-M   'P 1'
#
loop_
_entity.id
_entity.type
_entity.pdbx_description
1 polymer ?
#
loop_
_entity_poly.entity_id
_entity_poly.type
_entity_poly.pdbx_seq_one_letter_code
_entity_poly.pdbx_strand_id
1 'polypeptide(L)'
;MRKYFITGALVLVPLAITAWVLNFVISTLDQSLVLVPSELQPRTYIPGLGAIITLAIVFLTGVLTNNLVGKWFVRMWERLLQRIPVVNSIYGSVKQVSDTLFSSSGNAFRKAVLIPYPHENSYTIAFLTGVPGGDVRNHLVGEYVSVYVPTTPNPTSGFFLMMEKSRVVELDMTVDAALKYIVSMGVVAPPPPLDAAAGAPAAATAE
;
A
#
# COMPACT_ATOMS: atom_id res chain seq x y z
N MET A 1 -4.45 -15.85 -38.90
CA MET A 1 -5.51 -15.95 -37.88
C MET A 1 -4.97 -15.92 -36.44
N ARG A 2 -4.02 -16.79 -36.05
CA ARG A 2 -3.45 -16.84 -34.68
C ARG A 2 -2.91 -15.48 -34.18
N LYS A 3 -2.20 -14.72 -35.03
CA LYS A 3 -1.64 -13.41 -34.70
C LYS A 3 -2.72 -12.39 -34.31
N TYR A 4 -3.79 -12.31 -35.11
CA TYR A 4 -4.90 -11.37 -34.85
C TYR A 4 -5.67 -11.74 -33.57
N PHE A 5 -5.84 -13.04 -33.30
CA PHE A 5 -6.48 -13.50 -32.07
C PHE A 5 -5.65 -13.13 -30.83
N ILE A 6 -4.33 -13.37 -30.88
CA ILE A 6 -3.43 -13.00 -29.76
C ILE A 6 -3.42 -11.49 -29.52
N THR A 7 -3.35 -10.67 -30.60
CA THR A 7 -3.40 -9.22 -30.50
C THR A 7 -4.73 -8.75 -29.90
N GLY A 8 -5.85 -9.31 -30.34
CA GLY A 8 -7.16 -9.01 -29.78
C GLY A 8 -7.27 -9.38 -28.29
N ALA A 9 -6.76 -10.56 -27.92
CA ALA A 9 -6.74 -10.98 -26.52
C ALA A 9 -5.87 -10.07 -25.65
N LEU A 10 -4.70 -9.64 -26.10
CA LEU A 10 -3.82 -8.72 -25.39
C LEU A 10 -4.48 -7.36 -25.09
N VAL A 11 -5.41 -6.91 -25.92
CA VAL A 11 -6.18 -5.68 -25.69
C VAL A 11 -7.40 -5.93 -24.83
N LEU A 12 -8.15 -7.00 -25.13
CA LEU A 12 -9.44 -7.26 -24.47
C LEU A 12 -9.28 -7.77 -23.03
N VAL A 13 -8.25 -8.59 -22.74
CA VAL A 13 -8.05 -9.15 -21.39
C VAL A 13 -7.83 -8.07 -20.33
N PRO A 14 -6.95 -7.08 -20.49
CA PRO A 14 -6.81 -6.01 -19.51
C PRO A 14 -8.09 -5.20 -19.33
N LEU A 15 -8.81 -4.89 -20.41
CA LEU A 15 -10.08 -4.16 -20.34
C LEU A 15 -11.16 -4.96 -19.62
N ALA A 16 -11.28 -6.24 -19.92
CA ALA A 16 -12.24 -7.12 -19.25
C ALA A 16 -11.95 -7.27 -17.75
N ILE A 17 -10.66 -7.44 -17.38
CA ILE A 17 -10.26 -7.51 -15.98
C ILE A 17 -10.56 -6.19 -15.27
N THR A 18 -10.24 -5.05 -15.89
CA THR A 18 -10.52 -3.73 -15.30
C THR A 18 -12.02 -3.53 -15.08
N ALA A 19 -12.83 -3.82 -16.09
CA ALA A 19 -14.28 -3.71 -15.98
C ALA A 19 -14.85 -4.66 -14.89
N TRP A 20 -14.33 -5.88 -14.82
CA TRP A 20 -14.73 -6.85 -13.81
C TRP A 20 -14.37 -6.38 -12.39
N VAL A 21 -13.14 -5.88 -12.18
CA VAL A 21 -12.68 -5.36 -10.88
C VAL A 21 -13.52 -4.15 -10.47
N LEU A 22 -13.78 -3.20 -11.38
CA LEU A 22 -14.62 -2.04 -11.09
C LEU A 22 -16.04 -2.46 -10.68
N ASN A 23 -16.63 -3.37 -11.44
CA ASN A 23 -17.97 -3.88 -11.11
C ASN A 23 -17.98 -4.62 -9.76
N PHE A 24 -16.96 -5.41 -9.47
CA PHE A 24 -16.81 -6.10 -8.20
C PHE A 24 -16.72 -5.12 -7.03
N VAL A 25 -15.89 -4.08 -7.15
CA VAL A 25 -15.73 -3.06 -6.10
C VAL A 25 -17.03 -2.30 -5.89
N ILE A 26 -17.67 -1.82 -6.96
CA ILE A 26 -18.94 -1.08 -6.88
C ILE A 26 -20.04 -1.95 -6.25
N SER A 27 -20.19 -3.20 -6.70
CA SER A 27 -21.21 -4.09 -6.15
C SER A 27 -20.98 -4.44 -4.68
N THR A 28 -19.71 -4.57 -4.28
CA THR A 28 -19.37 -4.81 -2.87
C THR A 28 -19.68 -3.58 -2.00
N LEU A 29 -19.38 -2.39 -2.49
CA LEU A 29 -19.73 -1.14 -1.80
C LEU A 29 -21.25 -0.90 -1.78
N ASP A 30 -21.97 -1.29 -2.82
CA ASP A 30 -23.44 -1.17 -2.87
C ASP A 30 -24.15 -2.07 -1.83
N GLN A 31 -23.50 -3.13 -1.35
CA GLN A 31 -24.02 -3.92 -0.24
C GLN A 31 -24.15 -3.12 1.05
N SER A 32 -23.42 -2.02 1.20
CA SER A 32 -23.56 -1.11 2.34
C SER A 32 -24.95 -0.45 2.42
N LEU A 33 -25.69 -0.43 1.31
CA LEU A 33 -27.09 0.06 1.30
C LEU A 33 -28.01 -0.73 2.26
N VAL A 34 -27.67 -1.97 2.60
CA VAL A 34 -28.40 -2.77 3.61
C VAL A 34 -28.37 -2.10 4.99
N LEU A 35 -27.36 -1.27 5.27
CA LEU A 35 -27.24 -0.52 6.52
C LEU A 35 -28.15 0.72 6.56
N VAL A 36 -28.69 1.12 5.40
CA VAL A 36 -29.61 2.26 5.28
C VAL A 36 -31.05 1.77 5.56
N PRO A 37 -31.82 2.45 6.43
CA PRO A 37 -33.22 2.11 6.66
C PRO A 37 -34.03 2.02 5.37
N SER A 38 -34.93 1.05 5.29
CA SER A 38 -35.70 0.74 4.08
C SER A 38 -36.52 1.93 3.55
N GLU A 39 -36.91 2.83 4.46
CA GLU A 39 -37.67 4.05 4.12
C GLU A 39 -36.84 5.07 3.33
N LEU A 40 -35.51 5.04 3.51
CA LEU A 40 -34.58 5.94 2.84
C LEU A 40 -33.91 5.30 1.63
N GLN A 41 -34.13 4.01 1.39
CA GLN A 41 -33.60 3.34 0.22
C GLN A 41 -34.34 3.75 -1.04
N PRO A 42 -33.64 4.06 -2.14
CA PRO A 42 -34.32 4.35 -3.41
C PRO A 42 -35.10 3.11 -3.88
N ARG A 43 -36.32 3.31 -4.36
CA ARG A 43 -37.17 2.23 -4.88
C ARG A 43 -36.58 1.51 -6.11
N THR A 44 -35.63 2.17 -6.78
CA THR A 44 -34.94 1.64 -7.95
C THR A 44 -33.45 1.46 -7.62
N TYR A 45 -32.91 0.32 -7.95
CA TYR A 45 -31.46 0.07 -7.80
C TYR A 45 -30.65 1.04 -8.68
N ILE A 46 -29.82 1.85 -8.05
CA ILE A 46 -28.88 2.77 -8.72
C ILE A 46 -27.46 2.26 -8.45
N PRO A 47 -26.78 1.69 -9.47
CA PRO A 47 -25.42 1.21 -9.31
C PRO A 47 -24.49 2.33 -8.85
N GLY A 48 -23.64 2.05 -7.83
CA GLY A 48 -22.70 3.02 -7.29
C GLY A 48 -23.24 3.94 -6.20
N LEU A 49 -24.55 3.91 -5.91
CA LEU A 49 -25.11 4.72 -4.83
C LEU A 49 -24.55 4.31 -3.46
N GLY A 50 -24.39 3.01 -3.21
CA GLY A 50 -23.76 2.51 -2.00
C GLY A 50 -22.31 2.96 -1.86
N ALA A 51 -21.56 3.03 -2.95
CA ALA A 51 -20.20 3.56 -2.96
C ALA A 51 -20.17 5.03 -2.51
N ILE A 52 -21.09 5.87 -3.03
CA ILE A 52 -21.19 7.28 -2.65
C ILE A 52 -21.56 7.41 -1.16
N ILE A 53 -22.53 6.63 -0.69
CA ILE A 53 -22.94 6.63 0.72
C ILE A 53 -21.79 6.16 1.62
N THR A 54 -21.08 5.10 1.25
CA THR A 54 -19.92 4.62 2.00
C THR A 54 -18.85 5.70 2.11
N LEU A 55 -18.49 6.35 1.01
CA LEU A 55 -17.54 7.46 1.01
C LEU A 55 -18.00 8.63 1.87
N ALA A 56 -19.29 8.98 1.81
CA ALA A 56 -19.89 10.02 2.64
C ALA A 56 -19.83 9.66 4.14
N ILE A 57 -20.12 8.41 4.51
CA ILE A 57 -20.01 7.93 5.90
C ILE A 57 -18.58 8.01 6.38
N VAL A 58 -17.60 7.53 5.60
CA VAL A 58 -16.17 7.60 5.95
C VAL A 58 -15.73 9.05 6.12
N PHE A 59 -16.10 9.92 5.18
CA PHE A 59 -15.75 11.33 5.25
C PHE A 59 -16.36 12.02 6.48
N LEU A 60 -17.67 11.84 6.73
CA LEU A 60 -18.36 12.39 7.89
C LEU A 60 -17.76 11.87 9.20
N THR A 61 -17.45 10.58 9.26
CA THR A 61 -16.78 10.00 10.43
C THR A 61 -15.43 10.66 10.65
N GLY A 62 -14.63 10.88 9.60
CA GLY A 62 -13.35 11.59 9.69
C GLY A 62 -13.51 13.03 10.19
N VAL A 63 -14.47 13.79 9.68
CA VAL A 63 -14.75 15.15 10.12
C VAL A 63 -15.22 15.18 11.57
N LEU A 64 -16.15 14.30 11.95
CA LEU A 64 -16.64 14.20 13.32
C LEU A 64 -15.54 13.83 14.31
N THR A 65 -14.67 12.90 13.94
CA THR A 65 -13.57 12.42 14.79
C THR A 65 -12.49 13.50 15.00
N ASN A 66 -12.39 14.47 14.11
CA ASN A 66 -11.40 15.54 14.24
C ASN A 66 -11.76 16.57 15.33
N ASN A 67 -13.02 16.65 15.74
CA ASN A 67 -13.50 17.52 16.81
C ASN A 67 -13.31 16.91 18.21
N LEU A 68 -13.27 17.77 19.26
CA LEU A 68 -13.12 17.33 20.64
C LEU A 68 -14.22 16.35 21.09
N VAL A 69 -15.44 16.58 20.66
CA VAL A 69 -16.60 15.74 20.98
C VAL A 69 -16.47 14.36 20.32
N GLY A 70 -16.07 14.33 19.03
CA GLY A 70 -15.84 13.08 18.31
C GLY A 70 -14.68 12.27 18.92
N LYS A 71 -13.59 12.92 19.28
CA LYS A 71 -12.46 12.28 20.00
C LYS A 71 -12.87 11.69 21.34
N TRP A 72 -13.79 12.36 22.04
CA TRP A 72 -14.36 11.82 23.29
C TRP A 72 -15.22 10.59 23.02
N PHE A 73 -16.08 10.64 22.01
CA PHE A 73 -16.97 9.54 21.62
C PHE A 73 -16.14 8.31 21.18
N VAL A 74 -15.15 8.50 20.32
CA VAL A 74 -14.26 7.39 19.87
C VAL A 74 -13.54 6.77 21.07
N ARG A 75 -13.00 7.57 21.97
CA ARG A 75 -12.33 7.06 23.19
C ARG A 75 -13.29 6.31 24.13
N MET A 76 -14.54 6.73 24.21
CA MET A 76 -15.58 6.03 24.98
C MET A 76 -15.89 4.68 24.33
N TRP A 77 -16.06 4.65 23.02
CA TRP A 77 -16.29 3.44 22.23
C TRP A 77 -15.14 2.45 22.35
N GLU A 78 -13.91 2.91 22.20
CA GLU A 78 -12.71 2.09 22.39
C GLU A 78 -12.64 1.47 23.79
N ARG A 79 -12.95 2.23 24.83
CA ARG A 79 -13.02 1.70 26.20
C ARG A 79 -14.09 0.63 26.37
N LEU A 80 -15.20 0.75 25.66
CA LEU A 80 -16.25 -0.27 25.67
C LEU A 80 -15.77 -1.56 24.97
N LEU A 81 -15.17 -1.44 23.81
CA LEU A 81 -14.61 -2.58 23.05
C LEU A 81 -13.49 -3.29 23.82
N GLN A 82 -12.67 -2.54 24.55
CA GLN A 82 -11.58 -3.11 25.37
C GLN A 82 -12.07 -3.98 26.53
N ARG A 83 -13.34 -3.86 26.93
CA ARG A 83 -13.94 -4.71 27.98
C ARG A 83 -14.30 -6.11 27.49
N ILE A 84 -14.35 -6.33 26.19
CA ILE A 84 -14.68 -7.62 25.59
C ILE A 84 -13.38 -8.30 25.16
N PRO A 85 -12.91 -9.37 25.85
CA PRO A 85 -11.56 -9.92 25.67
C PRO A 85 -11.21 -10.27 24.22
N VAL A 86 -12.12 -10.94 23.49
CA VAL A 86 -11.92 -11.35 22.10
C VAL A 86 -11.89 -10.15 21.14
N VAL A 87 -12.83 -9.20 21.33
CA VAL A 87 -12.94 -7.99 20.52
C VAL A 87 -11.74 -7.09 20.73
N ASN A 88 -11.28 -6.95 21.97
CA ASN A 88 -10.09 -6.16 22.31
C ASN A 88 -8.85 -6.65 21.55
N SER A 89 -8.61 -7.96 21.52
CA SER A 89 -7.45 -8.53 20.82
C SER A 89 -7.50 -8.23 19.32
N ILE A 90 -8.65 -8.44 18.67
CA ILE A 90 -8.82 -8.20 17.23
C ILE A 90 -8.74 -6.71 16.92
N TYR A 91 -9.54 -5.89 17.62
CA TYR A 91 -9.58 -4.45 17.42
C TYR A 91 -8.22 -3.78 17.67
N GLY A 92 -7.54 -4.17 18.77
CA GLY A 92 -6.22 -3.65 19.11
C GLY A 92 -5.18 -3.95 18.02
N SER A 93 -5.16 -5.19 17.53
CA SER A 93 -4.24 -5.59 16.46
C SER A 93 -4.52 -4.84 15.17
N VAL A 94 -5.79 -4.76 14.73
CA VAL A 94 -6.17 -4.03 13.51
C VAL A 94 -5.87 -2.54 13.66
N LYS A 95 -6.19 -1.93 14.80
CA LYS A 95 -5.89 -0.54 15.07
C LYS A 95 -4.40 -0.26 15.06
N GLN A 96 -3.58 -1.09 15.72
CA GLN A 96 -2.13 -0.93 15.73
C GLN A 96 -1.54 -0.99 14.33
N VAL A 97 -1.99 -1.92 13.49
CA VAL A 97 -1.57 -2.00 12.08
C VAL A 97 -2.01 -0.74 11.33
N SER A 98 -3.27 -0.32 11.49
CA SER A 98 -3.79 0.90 10.85
C SER A 98 -3.02 2.15 11.28
N ASP A 99 -2.82 2.34 12.58
CA ASP A 99 -2.05 3.47 13.12
C ASP A 99 -0.61 3.46 12.60
N THR A 100 0.01 2.30 12.41
CA THR A 100 1.34 2.17 11.83
C THR A 100 1.36 2.54 10.36
N LEU A 101 0.35 2.12 9.59
CA LEU A 101 0.29 2.37 8.15
C LEU A 101 -0.13 3.80 7.80
N PHE A 102 -1.05 4.40 8.59
CA PHE A 102 -1.67 5.70 8.29
C PHE A 102 -1.20 6.87 9.16
N SER A 103 -0.37 6.61 10.21
CA SER A 103 0.19 7.71 11.00
C SER A 103 1.11 8.60 10.14
N SER A 104 1.05 9.89 10.36
CA SER A 104 1.91 10.88 9.68
C SER A 104 3.42 10.69 9.95
N SER A 105 3.76 9.95 11.01
CA SER A 105 5.10 9.41 11.25
C SER A 105 5.28 7.99 10.67
N GLY A 106 4.21 7.37 10.19
CA GLY A 106 4.16 6.06 9.55
C GLY A 106 4.62 6.12 8.09
N ASN A 107 5.86 6.46 7.89
CA ASN A 107 6.56 6.25 6.63
C ASN A 107 6.97 4.77 6.49
N ALA A 108 6.05 3.86 6.66
CA ALA A 108 6.32 2.42 6.62
C ALA A 108 6.82 1.90 5.26
N PHE A 109 6.91 2.73 4.24
CA PHE A 109 7.56 2.45 2.96
C PHE A 109 8.04 3.78 2.39
N ARG A 110 9.01 4.40 3.08
CA ARG A 110 9.44 5.78 2.75
C ARG A 110 10.27 5.84 1.50
N LYS A 111 11.16 4.86 1.30
CA LYS A 111 12.15 4.88 0.24
C LYS A 111 12.43 3.46 -0.24
N ALA A 112 12.62 3.34 -1.54
CA ALA A 112 13.23 2.15 -2.11
C ALA A 112 14.74 2.19 -1.81
N VAL A 113 15.28 1.06 -1.40
CA VAL A 113 16.69 0.91 -1.05
C VAL A 113 17.27 -0.34 -1.72
N LEU A 114 18.55 -0.29 -2.03
CA LEU A 114 19.31 -1.45 -2.48
C LEU A 114 20.09 -2.00 -1.30
N ILE A 115 19.97 -3.30 -1.06
CA ILE A 115 20.64 -3.98 0.03
C ILE A 115 21.35 -5.26 -0.45
N PRO A 116 22.45 -5.66 0.16
CA PRO A 116 23.03 -6.98 -0.06
C PRO A 116 22.12 -8.04 0.59
N TYR A 117 21.57 -8.95 -0.22
CA TYR A 117 20.73 -10.06 0.23
C TYR A 117 20.55 -11.09 -0.87
N PRO A 118 20.56 -12.41 -0.59
CA PRO A 118 20.83 -13.05 0.72
C PRO A 118 22.31 -13.09 1.10
N HIS A 119 23.22 -12.74 0.17
CA HIS A 119 24.68 -12.77 0.35
C HIS A 119 25.28 -11.40 0.04
N GLU A 120 26.53 -11.18 0.47
CA GLU A 120 27.22 -9.90 0.28
C GLU A 120 27.44 -9.50 -1.18
N ASN A 121 27.48 -10.47 -2.09
CA ASN A 121 27.70 -10.25 -3.53
C ASN A 121 26.42 -10.26 -4.37
N SER A 122 25.25 -10.35 -3.73
CA SER A 122 23.94 -10.27 -4.40
C SER A 122 23.13 -9.13 -3.81
N TYR A 123 22.37 -8.44 -4.65
CA TYR A 123 21.61 -7.27 -4.24
C TYR A 123 20.13 -7.46 -4.55
N THR A 124 19.29 -6.90 -3.69
CA THR A 124 17.86 -6.84 -3.88
C THR A 124 17.31 -5.47 -3.53
N ILE A 125 16.18 -5.14 -4.14
CA ILE A 125 15.42 -3.95 -3.76
C ILE A 125 14.60 -4.26 -2.52
N ALA A 126 14.67 -3.38 -1.54
CA ALA A 126 13.90 -3.42 -0.32
C ALA A 126 13.23 -2.07 -0.05
N PHE A 127 12.37 -2.02 0.93
CA PHE A 127 11.72 -0.79 1.39
C PHE A 127 12.13 -0.48 2.81
N LEU A 128 12.58 0.75 3.03
CA LEU A 128 12.91 1.23 4.37
C LEU A 128 11.62 1.36 5.18
N THR A 129 11.52 0.65 6.31
CA THR A 129 10.33 0.65 7.16
C THR A 129 10.50 1.42 8.46
N GLY A 130 11.72 1.69 8.89
CA GLY A 130 11.98 2.46 10.10
C GLY A 130 13.29 2.11 10.78
N VAL A 131 13.30 2.27 12.10
CA VAL A 131 14.42 1.90 12.99
C VAL A 131 13.97 0.76 13.90
N PRO A 132 14.83 -0.21 14.21
CA PRO A 132 14.53 -1.25 15.19
C PRO A 132 14.13 -0.65 16.54
N GLY A 133 13.10 -1.19 17.15
CA GLY A 133 12.58 -0.72 18.44
C GLY A 133 12.52 -1.83 19.48
N GLY A 134 12.11 -1.45 20.70
CA GLY A 134 11.94 -2.38 21.82
C GLY A 134 13.24 -3.08 22.21
N ASP A 135 13.14 -4.30 22.70
CA ASP A 135 14.27 -5.09 23.16
C ASP A 135 15.28 -5.44 22.07
N VAL A 136 14.80 -5.58 20.83
CA VAL A 136 15.68 -5.84 19.67
C VAL A 136 16.78 -4.78 19.53
N ARG A 137 16.44 -3.51 19.78
CA ARG A 137 17.40 -2.40 19.72
C ARG A 137 18.58 -2.60 20.68
N ASN A 138 18.34 -3.19 21.84
CA ASN A 138 19.36 -3.39 22.87
C ASN A 138 20.43 -4.44 22.46
N HIS A 139 20.09 -5.32 21.51
CA HIS A 139 20.98 -6.36 20.99
C HIS A 139 21.73 -5.97 19.73
N LEU A 140 21.44 -4.78 19.16
CA LEU A 140 22.08 -4.27 17.96
C LEU A 140 23.07 -3.17 18.32
N VAL A 141 24.35 -3.40 18.01
CA VAL A 141 25.43 -2.42 18.26
C VAL A 141 25.67 -1.59 17.01
N GLY A 142 25.41 -0.29 17.07
CA GLY A 142 25.56 0.63 15.95
C GLY A 142 24.22 1.20 15.43
N GLU A 143 24.24 1.80 14.25
CA GLU A 143 23.06 2.33 13.57
C GLU A 143 22.44 1.27 12.67
N TYR A 144 21.26 0.81 13.07
CA TYR A 144 20.47 -0.16 12.30
C TYR A 144 19.18 0.44 11.78
N VAL A 145 18.75 -0.02 10.62
CA VAL A 145 17.49 0.29 10.00
C VAL A 145 16.70 -0.99 9.74
N SER A 146 15.40 -0.88 9.79
CA SER A 146 14.48 -1.96 9.44
C SER A 146 14.10 -1.84 7.97
N VAL A 147 14.16 -2.95 7.25
CA VAL A 147 13.82 -3.01 5.83
C VAL A 147 12.89 -4.18 5.55
N TYR A 148 12.01 -4.01 4.58
CA TYR A 148 11.14 -5.05 4.06
C TYR A 148 11.62 -5.46 2.67
N VAL A 149 11.89 -6.74 2.49
CA VAL A 149 12.30 -7.36 1.23
C VAL A 149 11.11 -8.12 0.66
N PRO A 150 10.41 -7.59 -0.33
CA PRO A 150 9.27 -8.27 -0.93
C PRO A 150 9.68 -9.46 -1.79
N THR A 151 8.80 -10.45 -1.90
CA THR A 151 8.96 -11.55 -2.86
C THR A 151 8.47 -11.16 -4.26
N THR A 152 8.97 -11.84 -5.28
CA THR A 152 8.54 -11.71 -6.67
C THR A 152 7.75 -12.94 -7.13
N PRO A 153 6.73 -12.81 -7.96
CA PRO A 153 6.08 -11.59 -8.44
C PRO A 153 5.06 -11.00 -7.45
N ASN A 154 4.81 -11.67 -6.32
CA ASN A 154 3.84 -11.25 -5.31
C ASN A 154 4.54 -10.46 -4.18
N PRO A 155 4.43 -9.11 -4.15
CA PRO A 155 5.11 -8.28 -3.16
C PRO A 155 4.35 -8.20 -1.82
N THR A 156 3.24 -8.92 -1.65
CA THR A 156 2.48 -8.91 -0.38
C THR A 156 3.11 -9.78 0.70
N SER A 157 4.03 -10.66 0.34
CA SER A 157 4.87 -11.45 1.23
C SER A 157 6.35 -11.08 1.08
N GLY A 158 7.16 -11.41 2.08
CA GLY A 158 8.58 -11.06 2.06
C GLY A 158 9.25 -11.29 3.40
N PHE A 159 10.43 -10.71 3.55
CA PHE A 159 11.24 -10.81 4.76
C PHE A 159 11.38 -9.45 5.43
N PHE A 160 11.25 -9.45 6.75
CA PHE A 160 11.55 -8.28 7.57
C PHE A 160 12.96 -8.43 8.13
N LEU A 161 13.85 -7.53 7.75
CA LEU A 161 15.27 -7.59 8.12
C LEU A 161 15.68 -6.32 8.87
N MET A 162 16.68 -6.45 9.71
CA MET A 162 17.39 -5.34 10.35
C MET A 162 18.80 -5.33 9.83
N MET A 163 19.20 -4.23 9.23
CA MET A 163 20.52 -4.10 8.62
C MET A 163 21.24 -2.89 9.15
N GLU A 164 22.55 -2.98 9.17
CA GLU A 164 23.40 -1.83 9.44
C GLU A 164 23.17 -0.76 8.38
N LYS A 165 22.95 0.48 8.81
CA LYS A 165 22.58 1.60 7.92
C LYS A 165 23.65 1.86 6.85
N SER A 166 24.90 1.61 7.16
CA SER A 166 26.04 1.73 6.23
C SER A 166 25.95 0.80 5.01
N ARG A 167 25.19 -0.30 5.12
CA ARG A 167 24.99 -1.30 4.06
C ARG A 167 23.73 -1.06 3.22
N VAL A 168 23.00 -0.02 3.51
CA VAL A 168 21.73 0.31 2.84
C VAL A 168 21.95 1.51 1.93
N VAL A 169 21.77 1.32 0.63
CA VAL A 169 21.90 2.37 -0.38
C VAL A 169 20.49 2.87 -0.76
N GLU A 170 20.22 4.14 -0.52
CA GLU A 170 18.95 4.75 -0.95
C GLU A 170 18.92 4.85 -2.47
N LEU A 171 17.80 4.45 -3.07
CA LEU A 171 17.58 4.53 -4.51
C LEU A 171 16.75 5.78 -4.85
N ASP A 172 17.16 6.45 -5.91
CA ASP A 172 16.45 7.61 -6.46
C ASP A 172 15.31 7.15 -7.39
N MET A 173 14.35 6.43 -6.78
CA MET A 173 13.13 5.99 -7.45
C MET A 173 11.95 5.98 -6.49
N THR A 174 10.74 6.14 -7.03
CA THR A 174 9.53 6.03 -6.23
C THR A 174 9.26 4.60 -5.80
N VAL A 175 8.54 4.42 -4.69
CA VAL A 175 8.09 3.10 -4.21
C VAL A 175 7.27 2.37 -5.28
N ASP A 176 6.43 3.09 -6.03
CA ASP A 176 5.63 2.54 -7.12
C ASP A 176 6.49 2.02 -8.27
N ALA A 177 7.54 2.75 -8.66
CA ALA A 177 8.49 2.32 -9.69
C ALA A 177 9.27 1.08 -9.24
N ALA A 178 9.71 1.06 -7.97
CA ALA A 178 10.38 -0.10 -7.38
C ALA A 178 9.46 -1.33 -7.35
N LEU A 179 8.20 -1.18 -6.96
CA LEU A 179 7.21 -2.27 -6.97
C LEU A 179 6.97 -2.83 -8.37
N LYS A 180 6.82 -1.97 -9.38
CA LYS A 180 6.69 -2.39 -10.79
C LYS A 180 7.90 -3.20 -11.25
N TYR A 181 9.10 -2.76 -10.88
CA TYR A 181 10.34 -3.47 -11.21
C TYR A 181 10.41 -4.84 -10.53
N ILE A 182 10.05 -4.93 -9.25
CA ILE A 182 10.00 -6.19 -8.49
C ILE A 182 8.96 -7.15 -9.09
N VAL A 183 7.71 -6.69 -9.29
CA VAL A 183 6.61 -7.51 -9.82
C VAL A 183 6.91 -8.02 -11.22
N SER A 184 7.58 -7.21 -12.03
CA SER A 184 8.00 -7.60 -13.39
C SER A 184 9.28 -8.44 -13.42
N MET A 185 9.87 -8.76 -12.27
CA MET A 185 11.13 -9.50 -12.17
C MET A 185 12.28 -8.82 -12.96
N GLY A 186 12.30 -7.48 -12.93
CA GLY A 186 13.32 -6.69 -13.61
C GLY A 186 13.08 -6.41 -15.10
N VAL A 187 11.98 -6.89 -15.66
CA VAL A 187 11.66 -6.71 -17.09
C VAL A 187 11.25 -5.26 -17.40
N VAL A 188 10.50 -4.63 -16.50
CA VAL A 188 10.08 -3.23 -16.65
C VAL A 188 11.04 -2.36 -15.85
N ALA A 189 12.02 -1.75 -16.52
CA ALA A 189 12.98 -0.86 -15.88
C ALA A 189 12.28 0.38 -15.31
N PRO A 190 12.71 0.87 -14.12
CA PRO A 190 12.25 2.14 -13.59
C PRO A 190 12.70 3.30 -14.51
N PRO A 191 11.98 4.43 -14.52
CA PRO A 191 12.41 5.61 -15.24
C PRO A 191 13.77 6.07 -14.71
N PRO A 192 14.61 6.69 -15.57
CA PRO A 192 15.90 7.24 -15.14
C PRO A 192 15.68 8.30 -14.04
N PRO A 193 16.65 8.51 -13.13
CA PRO A 193 16.60 9.56 -12.13
C PRO A 193 16.31 10.92 -12.76
N LEU A 194 15.54 11.76 -12.07
CA LEU A 194 15.12 13.07 -12.57
C LEU A 194 16.32 13.98 -12.94
N ASP A 195 17.44 13.83 -12.24
CA ASP A 195 18.66 14.59 -12.49
C ASP A 195 19.44 14.09 -13.72
N ALA A 196 19.29 12.81 -14.11
CA ALA A 196 19.91 12.26 -15.31
C ALA A 196 19.23 12.74 -16.61
N ALA A 197 17.95 13.13 -16.54
CA ALA A 197 17.21 13.64 -17.69
C ALA A 197 17.64 15.07 -18.09
N ALA A 198 18.23 15.83 -17.17
CA ALA A 198 18.71 17.18 -17.43
C ALA A 198 20.12 17.25 -18.07
N GLY A 199 20.85 16.15 -18.09
CA GLY A 199 22.24 16.10 -18.54
C GLY A 199 22.53 15.21 -19.76
N ALA A 200 21.51 14.56 -20.35
CA ALA A 200 21.72 13.74 -21.56
C ALA A 200 21.89 14.65 -22.78
N PRO A 201 23.08 14.71 -23.44
CA PRO A 201 23.20 15.36 -24.73
C PRO A 201 22.28 14.63 -25.71
N ALA A 202 21.48 15.38 -26.45
CA ALA A 202 20.63 14.86 -27.51
C ALA A 202 21.47 13.90 -28.39
N ALA A 203 21.10 12.62 -28.37
CA ALA A 203 21.73 11.63 -29.22
C ALA A 203 21.54 12.09 -30.66
N ALA A 204 22.67 12.44 -31.30
CA ALA A 204 22.75 12.79 -32.70
C ALA A 204 22.09 11.65 -33.48
N THR A 205 21.04 11.99 -34.22
CA THR A 205 20.52 11.21 -35.32
C THR A 205 21.66 11.01 -36.34
N ALA A 206 22.25 9.84 -36.37
CA ALA A 206 23.10 9.40 -37.44
C ALA A 206 22.29 8.51 -38.38
N GLU A 207 22.32 8.90 -39.61
CA GLU A 207 21.75 8.35 -40.84
C GLU A 207 21.84 6.81 -40.96
#